data_f77d87d5d87fdc52b21221a3f6138a72
#
_entry.id   f77d87d5d87fdc52b21221a3f6138a72
#
_cell.length_a   1.000
_cell.length_b   1.000
_cell.length_c   1.000
_cell.angle_alpha   90.00
_cell.angle_beta   90.00
_cell.angle_gamma   90.00
#
_symmetry.space_group_name_H-M   'P 1'
#
loop_
_entity.id
_entity.type
_entity.pdbx_description
1 polymer ?
#
loop_
_entity_poly.entity_id
_entity_poly.type
_entity_poly.pdbx_seq_one_letter_code
_entity_poly.pdbx_strand_id
1 'polypeptide(L)'
;MKNLEKHPNLIIIQTLSKAYGLAGIRLGACYASREIIAVLNTIKPPYNVNELTQQRAIKRLQVMDVIQNEVAQLVSERKRLHKELECCVSYIEKVYPSDGNFLLIKVDDATKRYNQLVTAGVVVRNRTTEALCKNCLRISVGICEENQILLRALKSIQ
;
A
#
# COMPACT_ATOMS: atom_id res chain seq x y z
N MET A 1 -10.26 -3.20 -18.28
CA MET A 1 -11.61 -2.90 -18.82
C MET A 1 -12.13 -3.94 -19.82
N LYS A 2 -11.30 -4.53 -20.68
CA LYS A 2 -11.71 -5.57 -21.67
C LYS A 2 -12.50 -6.76 -21.09
N ASN A 3 -12.40 -7.05 -19.81
CA ASN A 3 -13.12 -8.15 -19.17
C ASN A 3 -14.55 -7.80 -18.71
N LEU A 4 -14.90 -6.52 -18.59
CA LEU A 4 -16.25 -6.10 -18.16
C LEU A 4 -17.32 -6.53 -19.17
N GLU A 5 -17.02 -6.53 -20.46
CA GLU A 5 -17.94 -6.96 -21.52
C GLU A 5 -18.19 -8.47 -21.51
N LYS A 6 -17.20 -9.25 -21.04
CA LYS A 6 -17.27 -10.71 -20.99
C LYS A 6 -17.92 -11.24 -19.69
N HIS A 7 -17.93 -10.44 -18.65
CA HIS A 7 -18.40 -10.82 -17.32
C HIS A 7 -19.37 -9.77 -16.77
N PRO A 8 -20.66 -9.88 -17.06
CA PRO A 8 -21.66 -8.85 -16.68
C PRO A 8 -21.80 -8.66 -15.17
N ASN A 9 -21.39 -9.64 -14.37
CA ASN A 9 -21.36 -9.57 -12.90
C ASN A 9 -20.02 -9.08 -12.32
N LEU A 10 -19.04 -8.70 -13.17
CA LEU A 10 -17.74 -8.21 -12.71
C LEU A 10 -17.86 -6.75 -12.25
N ILE A 11 -17.32 -6.47 -11.08
CA ILE A 11 -17.14 -5.13 -10.53
C ILE A 11 -15.66 -4.88 -10.30
N ILE A 12 -15.11 -3.84 -10.90
CA ILE A 12 -13.72 -3.41 -10.69
C ILE A 12 -13.73 -2.17 -9.80
N ILE A 13 -13.04 -2.24 -8.67
CA ILE A 13 -12.92 -1.11 -7.73
C ILE A 13 -11.50 -0.57 -7.81
N GLN A 14 -11.37 0.74 -7.98
CA GLN A 14 -10.10 1.44 -8.01
C GLN A 14 -10.08 2.55 -6.96
N THR A 15 -9.04 2.56 -6.13
CA THR A 15 -8.86 3.63 -5.13
C THR A 15 -7.84 4.66 -5.60
N LEU A 16 -8.06 5.92 -5.27
CA LEU A 16 -7.04 6.98 -5.43
C LEU A 16 -6.14 7.12 -4.19
N SER A 17 -6.37 6.33 -3.16
CA SER A 17 -5.66 6.44 -1.87
C SER A 17 -4.21 5.96 -1.88
N LYS A 18 -3.80 5.12 -2.85
CA LYS A 18 -2.47 4.46 -2.88
C LYS A 18 -1.62 5.01 -4.02
N ALA A 19 -1.64 4.40 -5.18
CA ALA A 19 -0.83 4.79 -6.34
C ALA A 19 -0.97 6.26 -6.74
N TYR A 20 -2.13 6.87 -6.51
CA TYR A 20 -2.36 8.28 -6.80
C TYR A 20 -1.97 9.23 -5.65
N GLY A 21 -1.58 8.72 -4.48
CA GLY A 21 -1.15 9.54 -3.35
C GLY A 21 -2.26 10.36 -2.68
N LEU A 22 -3.53 10.00 -2.89
CA LEU A 22 -4.69 10.80 -2.47
C LEU A 22 -5.50 10.13 -1.35
N ALA A 23 -4.83 9.56 -0.33
CA ALA A 23 -5.52 8.88 0.76
C ALA A 23 -6.49 9.80 1.54
N GLY A 24 -6.14 11.07 1.72
CA GLY A 24 -6.91 12.05 2.50
C GLY A 24 -8.24 12.46 1.87
N ILE A 25 -8.39 12.38 0.54
CA ILE A 25 -9.62 12.81 -0.12
C ILE A 25 -10.75 11.76 -0.11
N ARG A 26 -10.49 10.54 0.35
CA ARG A 26 -11.47 9.45 0.50
C ARG A 26 -12.24 9.13 -0.80
N LEU A 27 -11.55 9.04 -1.94
CA LEU A 27 -12.14 8.82 -3.25
C LEU A 27 -11.69 7.50 -3.87
N GLY A 28 -12.63 6.81 -4.48
CA GLY A 28 -12.45 5.65 -5.33
C GLY A 28 -13.44 5.64 -6.48
N ALA A 29 -13.22 4.78 -7.45
CA ALA A 29 -14.08 4.58 -8.60
C ALA A 29 -14.51 3.11 -8.69
N CYS A 30 -15.71 2.90 -9.21
CA CYS A 30 -16.27 1.59 -9.51
C CYS A 30 -16.59 1.52 -11.00
N TYR A 31 -16.20 0.43 -11.64
CA TYR A 31 -16.50 0.14 -13.04
C TYR A 31 -17.25 -1.20 -13.10
N ALA A 32 -18.44 -1.20 -13.68
CA ALA A 32 -19.30 -2.38 -13.81
C ALA A 32 -20.21 -2.26 -15.03
N SER A 33 -21.09 -3.26 -15.23
CA SER A 33 -22.14 -3.19 -16.26
C SER A 33 -23.12 -2.03 -15.97
N ARG A 34 -23.85 -1.60 -16.98
CA ARG A 34 -24.83 -0.50 -16.84
C ARG A 34 -25.89 -0.79 -15.78
N GLU A 35 -26.34 -2.05 -15.73
CA GLU A 35 -27.35 -2.53 -14.79
C GLU A 35 -26.84 -2.41 -13.34
N ILE A 36 -25.62 -2.84 -13.06
CA ILE A 36 -25.00 -2.71 -11.74
C ILE A 36 -24.82 -1.23 -11.37
N ILE A 37 -24.32 -0.42 -12.29
CA ILE A 37 -24.13 1.02 -12.04
C ILE A 37 -25.48 1.72 -11.79
N ALA A 38 -26.57 1.33 -12.49
CA ALA A 38 -27.89 1.87 -12.24
C ALA A 38 -28.35 1.58 -10.80
N VAL A 39 -28.20 0.34 -10.32
CA VAL A 39 -28.50 -0.02 -8.92
C VAL A 39 -27.65 0.78 -7.93
N LEU A 40 -26.34 0.87 -8.16
CA LEU A 40 -25.44 1.64 -7.29
C LEU A 40 -25.81 3.13 -7.23
N ASN A 41 -26.22 3.71 -8.34
CA ASN A 41 -26.67 5.09 -8.38
C ASN A 41 -28.00 5.33 -7.62
N THR A 42 -28.88 4.33 -7.54
CA THR A 42 -30.12 4.41 -6.77
C THR A 42 -29.88 4.46 -5.26
N ILE A 43 -28.88 3.71 -4.79
CA ILE A 43 -28.57 3.60 -3.35
C ILE A 43 -27.49 4.58 -2.88
N LYS A 44 -26.76 5.20 -3.82
CA LYS A 44 -25.71 6.16 -3.52
C LYS A 44 -26.28 7.43 -2.89
N PRO A 45 -25.76 7.91 -1.74
CA PRO A 45 -26.16 9.19 -1.18
C PRO A 45 -25.95 10.34 -2.18
N PRO A 46 -26.86 11.30 -2.26
CA PRO A 46 -26.62 12.53 -3.01
C PRO A 46 -25.40 13.25 -2.42
N TYR A 47 -24.63 13.92 -3.27
CA TYR A 47 -23.43 14.68 -2.85
C TYR A 47 -22.34 13.84 -2.14
N ASN A 48 -22.26 12.54 -2.45
CA ASN A 48 -21.30 11.61 -1.85
C ASN A 48 -19.81 11.98 -2.08
N VAL A 49 -19.52 12.84 -3.07
CA VAL A 49 -18.18 13.39 -3.34
C VAL A 49 -18.29 14.92 -3.34
N ASN A 50 -17.68 15.58 -2.35
CA ASN A 50 -17.70 17.03 -2.26
C ASN A 50 -16.81 17.68 -3.34
N GLU A 51 -17.00 18.97 -3.58
CA GLU A 51 -16.35 19.72 -4.64
C GLU A 51 -14.82 19.76 -4.45
N LEU A 52 -14.32 19.98 -3.24
CA LEU A 52 -12.88 20.03 -2.96
C LEU A 52 -12.20 18.70 -3.29
N THR A 53 -12.86 17.58 -2.98
CA THR A 53 -12.40 16.23 -3.34
C THR A 53 -12.32 16.07 -4.86
N GLN A 54 -13.36 16.52 -5.59
CA GLN A 54 -13.39 16.45 -7.05
C GLN A 54 -12.26 17.28 -7.66
N GLN A 55 -12.11 18.55 -7.26
CA GLN A 55 -11.06 19.44 -7.74
C GLN A 55 -9.67 18.87 -7.49
N ARG A 56 -9.43 18.32 -6.29
CA ARG A 56 -8.14 17.71 -5.94
C ARG A 56 -7.85 16.47 -6.79
N ALA A 57 -8.85 15.62 -7.01
CA ALA A 57 -8.72 14.43 -7.86
C ALA A 57 -8.43 14.79 -9.30
N ILE A 58 -9.19 15.73 -9.89
CA ILE A 58 -8.99 16.20 -11.26
C ILE A 58 -7.57 16.74 -11.45
N LYS A 59 -7.13 17.64 -10.56
CA LYS A 59 -5.77 18.20 -10.61
C LYS A 59 -4.69 17.13 -10.58
N ARG A 60 -4.86 16.07 -9.76
CA ARG A 60 -3.89 14.96 -9.70
C ARG A 60 -3.90 14.12 -10.97
N LEU A 61 -5.08 13.83 -11.52
CA LEU A 61 -5.22 13.03 -12.74
C LEU A 61 -4.69 13.72 -14.01
N GLN A 62 -4.50 15.04 -13.99
CA GLN A 62 -3.89 15.78 -15.10
C GLN A 62 -2.38 15.56 -15.23
N VAL A 63 -1.72 15.02 -14.19
CA VAL A 63 -0.27 14.80 -14.18
C VAL A 63 0.08 13.30 -14.15
N MET A 64 -0.51 12.54 -15.08
CA MET A 64 -0.37 11.08 -15.13
C MET A 64 1.08 10.61 -15.25
N ASP A 65 1.92 11.32 -16.00
CA ASP A 65 3.34 10.97 -16.17
C ASP A 65 4.09 11.03 -14.83
N VAL A 66 3.79 12.03 -13.99
CA VAL A 66 4.35 12.15 -12.64
C VAL A 66 3.91 10.94 -11.79
N ILE A 67 2.62 10.58 -11.84
CA ILE A 67 2.09 9.43 -11.10
C ILE A 67 2.78 8.13 -11.54
N GLN A 68 2.94 7.92 -12.84
CA GLN A 68 3.59 6.73 -13.37
C GLN A 68 5.05 6.62 -12.91
N ASN A 69 5.78 7.74 -12.90
CA ASN A 69 7.16 7.78 -12.41
C ASN A 69 7.24 7.49 -10.91
N GLU A 70 6.38 8.09 -10.09
CA GLU A 70 6.31 7.80 -8.65
C GLU A 70 6.00 6.31 -8.38
N VAL A 71 5.07 5.73 -9.13
CA VAL A 71 4.74 4.30 -9.02
C VAL A 71 5.92 3.43 -9.44
N ALA A 72 6.62 3.77 -10.53
CA ALA A 72 7.79 3.04 -10.99
C ALA A 72 8.92 3.06 -9.95
N GLN A 73 9.18 4.22 -9.32
CA GLN A 73 10.13 4.36 -8.23
C GLN A 73 9.74 3.50 -7.03
N LEU A 74 8.48 3.53 -6.59
CA LEU A 74 7.99 2.73 -5.48
C LEU A 74 8.14 1.22 -5.76
N VAL A 75 7.83 0.77 -6.97
CA VAL A 75 7.98 -0.63 -7.37
C VAL A 75 9.45 -1.05 -7.38
N SER A 76 10.35 -0.18 -7.86
CA SER A 76 11.79 -0.41 -7.83
C SER A 76 12.32 -0.51 -6.41
N GLU A 77 11.97 0.45 -5.54
CA GLU A 77 12.37 0.46 -4.13
C GLU A 77 11.81 -0.74 -3.36
N ARG A 78 10.57 -1.15 -3.64
CA ARG A 78 10.00 -2.38 -3.05
C ARG A 78 10.84 -3.61 -3.38
N LYS A 79 11.23 -3.77 -4.65
CA LYS A 79 12.06 -4.90 -5.09
C LYS A 79 13.44 -4.87 -4.43
N ARG A 80 14.06 -3.68 -4.36
CA ARG A 80 15.35 -3.49 -3.71
C ARG A 80 15.27 -3.82 -2.22
N LEU A 81 14.29 -3.25 -1.52
CA LEU A 81 14.07 -3.46 -0.08
C LEU A 81 13.80 -4.93 0.23
N HIS A 82 12.98 -5.61 -0.59
CA HIS A 82 12.72 -7.05 -0.44
C HIS A 82 14.03 -7.86 -0.44
N LYS A 83 14.86 -7.65 -1.45
CA LYS A 83 16.14 -8.35 -1.57
C LYS A 83 17.10 -8.06 -0.40
N GLU A 84 17.16 -6.80 0.04
CA GLU A 84 18.02 -6.42 1.17
C GLU A 84 17.55 -7.04 2.49
N LEU A 85 16.24 -7.14 2.71
CA LEU A 85 15.67 -7.76 3.90
C LEU A 85 15.95 -9.28 3.94
N GLU A 86 15.90 -9.96 2.80
CA GLU A 86 16.24 -11.40 2.72
C GLU A 86 17.70 -11.69 3.01
N CYS A 87 18.62 -10.81 2.57
CA CYS A 87 20.05 -11.11 2.61
C CYS A 87 20.77 -10.56 3.85
N CYS A 88 20.26 -9.50 4.48
CA CYS A 88 21.08 -8.66 5.35
C CYS A 88 20.65 -8.64 6.82
N VAL A 89 19.59 -9.36 7.21
CA VAL A 89 19.04 -9.32 8.57
C VAL A 89 18.78 -10.74 9.07
N SER A 90 19.58 -11.20 10.02
CA SER A 90 19.64 -12.61 10.45
C SER A 90 18.36 -13.11 11.17
N TYR A 91 17.63 -12.23 11.84
CA TYR A 91 16.39 -12.58 12.56
C TYR A 91 15.13 -12.51 11.69
N ILE A 92 15.23 -12.13 10.42
CA ILE A 92 14.13 -12.23 9.46
C ILE A 92 14.06 -13.66 8.93
N GLU A 93 12.99 -14.36 9.29
CA GLU A 93 12.74 -15.73 8.84
C GLU A 93 12.19 -15.79 7.41
N LYS A 94 11.42 -14.79 7.03
CA LYS A 94 10.77 -14.75 5.71
C LYS A 94 10.36 -13.35 5.33
N VAL A 95 10.54 -12.99 4.05
CA VAL A 95 9.94 -11.83 3.41
C VAL A 95 8.85 -12.32 2.46
N TYR A 96 7.62 -11.87 2.65
CA TYR A 96 6.50 -12.29 1.81
C TYR A 96 6.43 -11.45 0.53
N PRO A 97 6.07 -12.07 -0.61
CA PRO A 97 5.87 -11.32 -1.86
C PRO A 97 4.73 -10.30 -1.69
N SER A 98 4.86 -9.17 -2.35
CA SER A 98 3.87 -8.09 -2.26
C SER A 98 3.79 -7.32 -3.57
N ASP A 99 2.56 -6.97 -3.96
CA ASP A 99 2.27 -6.01 -5.03
C ASP A 99 1.84 -4.63 -4.51
N GLY A 100 1.73 -4.50 -3.17
CA GLY A 100 1.38 -3.26 -2.49
C GLY A 100 2.57 -2.32 -2.25
N ASN A 101 2.31 -1.24 -1.53
CA ASN A 101 3.32 -0.28 -1.06
C ASN A 101 3.90 -0.66 0.31
N PHE A 102 3.93 -1.92 0.64
CA PHE A 102 4.48 -2.45 1.89
C PHE A 102 5.04 -3.85 1.66
N LEU A 103 5.89 -4.29 2.58
CA LEU A 103 6.34 -5.67 2.72
C LEU A 103 5.87 -6.23 4.06
N LEU A 104 5.49 -7.49 4.07
CA LEU A 104 5.27 -8.25 5.30
C LEU A 104 6.49 -9.14 5.51
N ILE A 105 7.06 -9.06 6.71
CA ILE A 105 8.19 -9.90 7.11
C ILE A 105 7.82 -10.72 8.33
N LYS A 106 8.29 -11.96 8.39
CA LYS A 106 8.25 -12.79 9.59
C LYS A 106 9.60 -12.72 10.29
N VAL A 107 9.59 -12.50 11.59
CA VAL A 107 10.77 -12.36 12.42
C VAL A 107 10.73 -13.34 13.60
N ASP A 108 11.83 -13.47 14.33
CA ASP A 108 11.96 -14.30 15.55
C ASP A 108 10.93 -13.88 16.62
N ASP A 109 10.87 -12.62 16.99
CA ASP A 109 9.94 -12.02 17.95
C ASP A 109 9.50 -10.63 17.49
N ALA A 110 8.32 -10.53 16.90
CA ALA A 110 7.82 -9.27 16.35
C ALA A 110 7.58 -8.19 17.41
N THR A 111 7.23 -8.56 18.65
CA THR A 111 7.01 -7.59 19.72
C THR A 111 8.32 -6.98 20.18
N LYS A 112 9.33 -7.82 20.39
CA LYS A 112 10.69 -7.38 20.73
C LYS A 112 11.26 -6.46 19.63
N ARG A 113 11.22 -6.92 18.37
CA ARG A 113 11.78 -6.18 17.22
C ARG A 113 11.04 -4.87 16.96
N TYR A 114 9.71 -4.84 17.12
CA TYR A 114 8.90 -3.63 17.06
C TYR A 114 9.37 -2.59 18.09
N ASN A 115 9.52 -2.98 19.35
CA ASN A 115 9.94 -2.08 20.44
C ASN A 115 11.36 -1.54 20.19
N GLN A 116 12.29 -2.39 19.75
CA GLN A 116 13.64 -1.98 19.40
C GLN A 116 13.65 -0.95 18.25
N LEU A 117 12.85 -1.19 17.19
CA LEU A 117 12.73 -0.25 16.06
C LEU A 117 12.13 1.09 16.49
N VAL A 118 11.09 1.08 17.33
CA VAL A 118 10.50 2.31 17.88
C VAL A 118 11.54 3.09 18.69
N THR A 119 12.33 2.41 19.52
CA THR A 119 13.43 3.05 20.27
C THR A 119 14.49 3.63 19.33
N ALA A 120 14.75 3.01 18.19
CA ALA A 120 15.64 3.53 17.14
C ALA A 120 14.99 4.62 16.26
N GLY A 121 13.78 5.07 16.56
CA GLY A 121 13.05 6.11 15.83
C GLY A 121 12.36 5.61 14.54
N VAL A 122 12.25 4.30 14.34
CA VAL A 122 11.60 3.70 13.16
C VAL A 122 10.30 3.02 13.54
N VAL A 123 9.18 3.51 13.00
CA VAL A 123 7.84 2.96 13.28
C VAL A 123 7.40 2.03 12.16
N VAL A 124 7.15 0.78 12.51
CA VAL A 124 6.56 -0.25 11.66
C VAL A 124 5.20 -0.69 12.20
N ARG A 125 4.56 -1.67 11.63
CA ARG A 125 3.31 -2.19 12.17
C ARG A 125 3.49 -3.65 12.64
N ASN A 126 3.31 -3.89 13.93
CA ASN A 126 3.21 -5.25 14.45
C ASN A 126 1.85 -5.84 14.06
N ARG A 127 1.88 -6.99 13.37
CA ARG A 127 0.69 -7.70 12.86
C ARG A 127 0.46 -9.04 13.55
N THR A 128 1.18 -9.33 14.62
CA THR A 128 1.16 -10.62 15.33
C THR A 128 -0.23 -11.05 15.79
N THR A 129 -1.12 -10.12 16.10
CA THR A 129 -2.50 -10.39 16.53
C THR A 129 -3.46 -10.73 15.39
N GLU A 130 -3.03 -10.60 14.15
CA GLU A 130 -3.87 -10.90 13.00
C GLU A 130 -3.74 -12.37 12.58
N ALA A 131 -4.82 -12.91 12.03
CA ALA A 131 -4.84 -14.29 11.57
C ALA A 131 -3.68 -14.58 10.61
N LEU A 132 -2.98 -15.69 10.81
CA LEU A 132 -1.83 -16.14 10.01
C LEU A 132 -0.59 -15.23 10.04
N CYS A 133 -0.60 -14.16 10.85
CA CYS A 133 0.49 -13.18 10.93
C CYS A 133 1.32 -13.28 12.22
N LYS A 134 1.36 -14.44 12.86
CA LYS A 134 2.21 -14.65 14.06
C LYS A 134 3.65 -14.25 13.77
N ASN A 135 4.22 -13.39 14.63
CA ASN A 135 5.56 -12.83 14.49
C ASN A 135 5.80 -12.07 13.18
N CYS A 136 4.77 -11.39 12.65
CA CYS A 136 4.92 -10.59 11.44
C CYS A 136 4.94 -9.09 11.73
N LEU A 137 5.85 -8.40 11.03
CA LEU A 137 5.90 -6.95 10.95
C LEU A 137 5.55 -6.51 9.53
N ARG A 138 4.74 -5.45 9.39
CA ARG A 138 4.46 -4.81 8.11
C ARG A 138 5.27 -3.53 8.01
N ILE A 139 6.08 -3.45 6.96
CA ILE A 139 6.98 -2.36 6.65
C ILE A 139 6.43 -1.61 5.43
N SER A 140 6.18 -0.32 5.55
CA SER A 140 5.85 0.51 4.38
C SER A 140 7.09 0.72 3.52
N VAL A 141 6.93 0.65 2.21
CA VAL A 141 7.99 1.03 1.27
C VAL A 141 7.98 2.55 1.15
N GLY A 142 9.07 3.17 1.54
CA GLY A 142 9.30 4.61 1.45
C GLY A 142 10.16 5.00 0.25
N ILE A 143 10.64 6.23 0.24
CA ILE A 143 11.69 6.67 -0.68
C ILE A 143 13.04 6.03 -0.31
N CYS A 144 14.05 6.16 -1.17
CA CYS A 144 15.35 5.52 -1.00
C CYS A 144 15.97 5.83 0.36
N GLU A 145 15.95 7.10 0.78
CA GLU A 145 16.51 7.57 2.04
C GLU A 145 15.81 6.96 3.27
N GLU A 146 14.48 6.91 3.25
CA GLU A 146 13.68 6.30 4.32
C GLU A 146 13.95 4.80 4.44
N ASN A 147 14.03 4.10 3.30
CA ASN A 147 14.35 2.67 3.26
C ASN A 147 15.77 2.40 3.77
N GLN A 148 16.74 3.30 3.52
CA GLN A 148 18.09 3.19 4.06
C GLN A 148 18.14 3.39 5.58
N ILE A 149 17.35 4.33 6.12
CA ILE A 149 17.21 4.54 7.58
C ILE A 149 16.64 3.25 8.21
N LEU A 150 15.57 2.70 7.65
CA LEU A 150 14.98 1.46 8.10
C LEU A 150 15.99 0.31 8.11
N LEU A 151 16.72 0.10 7.02
CA LEU A 151 17.72 -0.98 6.91
C LEU A 151 18.85 -0.83 7.92
N ARG A 152 19.32 0.39 8.16
CA ARG A 152 20.31 0.66 9.23
C ARG A 152 19.77 0.31 10.60
N ALA A 153 18.54 0.72 10.90
CA ALA A 153 17.89 0.39 12.18
C ALA A 153 17.71 -1.11 12.36
N LEU A 154 17.25 -1.83 11.31
CA LEU A 154 17.11 -3.30 11.36
C LEU A 154 18.46 -4.01 11.60
N LYS A 155 19.53 -3.52 11.00
CA LYS A 155 20.88 -4.08 11.20
C LYS A 155 21.45 -3.76 12.60
N SER A 156 21.12 -2.64 13.19
CA SER A 156 21.63 -2.24 14.51
C SER A 156 20.99 -2.96 15.68
N ILE A 157 19.86 -3.62 15.47
CA ILE A 157 19.11 -4.37 16.51
C ILE A 157 19.25 -5.90 16.37
N GLN A 158 20.26 -6.36 15.62
CA GLN A 158 20.56 -7.80 15.47
C GLN A 158 20.99 -8.45 16.78
#